data_2117a7b00a366575cfc29c402fe89e3d
#
_entry.id   2117a7b00a366575cfc29c402fe89e3d
#
_cell.length_a   1.000
_cell.length_b   1.000
_cell.length_c   1.000
_cell.angle_alpha   90.00
_cell.angle_beta   90.00
_cell.angle_gamma   90.00
#
_symmetry.space_group_name_H-M   'P 1'
#
loop_
_entity.id
_entity.type
_entity.pdbx_description
1 polymer ?
#
loop_
_entity_poly.entity_id
_entity_poly.type
_entity_poly.pdbx_seq_one_letter_code
_entity_poly.pdbx_strand_id
1 'polypeptide(L)'
;LKAHKLGIILVASREALNYTWEKFFEDMKPQIVEAFHTKIDEAGLLGHETPFANSVAKSAKDASQVVVGPINYENLLKLEDKLYEADINPNAFVSKIQNRSALREARDGDKKTIYDKANNTIDGITTVDLKSKQFKKGDLLAGDFNSLIYGVPYNINFKISEEGQISTMKNQDGTPINLFEQEMVAVRVTMDIAVMVTKANAFAKLTASAENV
;
A
#
# COMPACT_ATOMS: atom_id res chain seq x y z
N LEU A 1 -13.18 -3.52 -15.40
CA LEU A 1 -12.13 -2.82 -14.66
C LEU A 1 -12.29 -1.32 -14.90
N LYS A 2 -12.54 -0.51 -13.86
CA LYS A 2 -12.65 0.94 -13.97
C LYS A 2 -11.37 1.58 -13.44
N ALA A 3 -10.69 2.38 -14.28
CA ALA A 3 -9.53 3.11 -13.86
C ALA A 3 -9.90 4.39 -13.11
N HIS A 4 -9.11 4.75 -12.13
CA HIS A 4 -9.24 5.97 -11.34
C HIS A 4 -7.92 6.73 -11.37
N LYS A 5 -8.04 8.05 -11.34
CA LYS A 5 -6.89 8.95 -11.42
C LYS A 5 -6.27 9.14 -10.04
N LEU A 6 -4.99 8.86 -9.93
CA LEU A 6 -4.15 9.22 -8.81
C LEU A 6 -3.30 10.44 -9.21
N GLY A 7 -3.26 11.46 -8.38
CA GLY A 7 -2.50 12.68 -8.67
C GLY A 7 -1.88 13.28 -7.44
N ILE A 8 -0.73 13.90 -7.62
CA ILE A 8 -0.04 14.71 -6.63
C ILE A 8 0.32 16.05 -7.25
N ILE A 9 0.25 17.12 -6.47
CA ILE A 9 0.72 18.45 -6.86
C ILE A 9 1.82 18.84 -5.88
N LEU A 10 2.98 19.21 -6.42
CA LEU A 10 4.10 19.78 -5.69
C LEU A 10 4.20 21.24 -6.04
N VAL A 11 4.41 22.10 -5.04
CA VAL A 11 4.59 23.55 -5.23
C VAL A 11 5.90 23.94 -4.60
N ALA A 12 6.67 24.76 -5.30
CA ALA A 12 7.92 25.32 -4.80
C ALA A 12 8.03 26.78 -5.22
N SER A 13 8.65 27.61 -4.40
CA SER A 13 8.96 29.00 -4.77
C SER A 13 10.09 29.03 -5.80
N ARG A 14 10.05 30.01 -6.69
CA ARG A 14 11.08 30.21 -7.71
C ARG A 14 12.46 30.45 -7.10
N GLU A 15 12.52 31.09 -5.94
CA GLU A 15 13.77 31.34 -5.19
C GLU A 15 14.38 30.05 -4.64
N ALA A 16 13.56 29.10 -4.16
CA ALA A 16 14.01 27.79 -3.71
C ALA A 16 14.57 26.94 -4.84
N LEU A 17 14.23 27.29 -6.08
CA LEU A 17 14.66 26.63 -7.31
C LEU A 17 15.88 27.34 -7.93
N ASN A 18 16.79 27.88 -7.14
CA ASN A 18 18.08 28.42 -7.61
C ASN A 18 18.92 27.42 -8.45
N TYR A 19 18.44 26.19 -8.54
CA TYR A 19 18.88 25.15 -9.45
C TYR A 19 17.86 25.00 -10.58
N THR A 20 18.33 24.56 -11.75
CA THR A 20 17.46 24.26 -12.87
C THR A 20 16.32 23.33 -12.43
N TRP A 21 15.11 23.58 -12.90
CA TRP A 21 13.92 22.76 -12.70
C TRP A 21 14.16 21.26 -12.90
N GLU A 22 14.96 20.95 -13.90
CA GLU A 22 15.30 19.59 -14.28
C GLU A 22 15.97 18.84 -13.14
N LYS A 23 16.92 19.49 -12.45
CA LYS A 23 17.64 18.86 -11.33
C LYS A 23 16.75 18.66 -10.11
N PHE A 24 15.97 19.66 -9.73
CA PHE A 24 14.99 19.50 -8.63
C PHE A 24 14.00 18.39 -8.92
N PHE A 25 13.50 18.31 -10.15
CA PHE A 25 12.58 17.29 -10.56
C PHE A 25 13.21 15.90 -10.55
N GLU A 26 14.43 15.75 -11.01
CA GLU A 26 15.16 14.47 -10.96
C GLU A 26 15.37 14.02 -9.51
N ASP A 27 15.69 14.91 -8.60
CA ASP A 27 15.88 14.61 -7.18
C ASP A 27 14.55 14.22 -6.48
N MET A 28 13.43 14.80 -6.91
CA MET A 28 12.10 14.52 -6.35
C MET A 28 11.42 13.29 -6.98
N LYS A 29 11.79 12.90 -8.18
CA LYS A 29 11.17 11.80 -8.93
C LYS A 29 11.12 10.47 -8.15
N PRO A 30 12.19 10.00 -7.48
CA PRO A 30 12.15 8.78 -6.69
C PRO A 30 11.13 8.85 -5.55
N GLN A 31 11.04 10.00 -4.86
CA GLN A 31 10.11 10.22 -3.75
C GLN A 31 8.65 10.23 -4.23
N ILE A 32 8.40 10.84 -5.39
CA ILE A 32 7.08 10.84 -6.03
C ILE A 32 6.67 9.42 -6.37
N VAL A 33 7.55 8.64 -6.98
CA VAL A 33 7.28 7.24 -7.35
C VAL A 33 7.01 6.39 -6.09
N GLU A 34 7.80 6.54 -5.03
CA GLU A 34 7.56 5.83 -3.75
C GLU A 34 6.21 6.22 -3.13
N ALA A 35 5.83 7.50 -3.17
CA ALA A 35 4.52 7.96 -2.69
C ALA A 35 3.36 7.36 -3.50
N PHE A 36 3.49 7.26 -4.83
CA PHE A 36 2.50 6.61 -5.68
C PHE A 36 2.37 5.12 -5.35
N HIS A 37 3.48 4.39 -5.25
CA HIS A 37 3.46 2.98 -4.88
C HIS A 37 2.80 2.76 -3.52
N THR A 38 3.17 3.54 -2.51
CA THR A 38 2.58 3.45 -1.17
C THR A 38 1.06 3.66 -1.22
N LYS A 39 0.59 4.65 -1.97
CA LYS A 39 -0.85 4.95 -2.08
C LYS A 39 -1.61 3.87 -2.86
N ILE A 40 -1.00 3.29 -3.88
CA ILE A 40 -1.54 2.16 -4.64
C ILE A 40 -1.68 0.93 -3.74
N ASP A 41 -0.65 0.62 -2.97
CA ASP A 41 -0.65 -0.50 -2.04
C ASP A 41 -1.69 -0.30 -0.93
N GLU A 42 -1.81 0.90 -0.35
CA GLU A 42 -2.84 1.22 0.63
C GLU A 42 -4.25 1.05 0.06
N ALA A 43 -4.49 1.51 -1.15
CA ALA A 43 -5.80 1.41 -1.79
C ALA A 43 -6.12 -0.02 -2.24
N GLY A 44 -5.16 -0.73 -2.84
CA GLY A 44 -5.35 -2.07 -3.39
C GLY A 44 -5.33 -3.18 -2.34
N LEU A 45 -4.39 -3.12 -1.40
CA LEU A 45 -4.24 -4.15 -0.37
C LEU A 45 -5.14 -3.88 0.84
N LEU A 46 -5.15 -2.67 1.36
CA LEU A 46 -5.84 -2.35 2.61
C LEU A 46 -7.25 -1.79 2.41
N GLY A 47 -7.55 -1.23 1.24
CA GLY A 47 -8.82 -0.57 0.98
C GLY A 47 -8.96 0.78 1.67
N HIS A 48 -7.83 1.41 2.05
CA HIS A 48 -7.85 2.71 2.71
C HIS A 48 -7.99 3.84 1.68
N GLU A 49 -9.00 4.71 1.87
CA GLU A 49 -9.34 5.81 0.95
C GLU A 49 -9.37 5.36 -0.52
N THR A 50 -9.89 4.16 -0.76
CA THR A 50 -9.88 3.55 -2.09
C THR A 50 -11.11 3.93 -2.91
N PRO A 51 -10.96 4.30 -4.19
CA PRO A 51 -12.07 4.41 -5.12
C PRO A 51 -12.45 3.05 -5.74
N PHE A 52 -11.70 1.98 -5.43
CA PHE A 52 -11.92 0.64 -5.98
C PHE A 52 -13.05 -0.09 -5.25
N ALA A 53 -13.78 -0.92 -5.97
CA ALA A 53 -14.89 -1.70 -5.39
C ALA A 53 -14.41 -2.72 -4.35
N ASN A 54 -13.24 -3.32 -4.60
CA ASN A 54 -12.65 -4.35 -3.76
C ASN A 54 -11.16 -4.06 -3.48
N SER A 55 -10.70 -4.54 -2.33
CA SER A 55 -9.29 -4.60 -1.93
C SER A 55 -9.01 -5.99 -1.35
N VAL A 56 -7.75 -6.33 -1.14
CA VAL A 56 -7.35 -7.61 -0.54
C VAL A 56 -7.95 -7.76 0.86
N ALA A 57 -7.81 -6.76 1.72
CA ALA A 57 -8.36 -6.81 3.08
C ALA A 57 -9.89 -6.89 3.10
N LYS A 58 -10.57 -6.14 2.21
CA LYS A 58 -12.02 -6.21 2.08
C LYS A 58 -12.47 -7.58 1.57
N SER A 59 -11.78 -8.13 0.57
CA SER A 59 -12.09 -9.47 0.03
C SER A 59 -11.97 -10.53 1.11
N ALA A 60 -10.91 -10.52 1.93
CA ALA A 60 -10.73 -11.43 3.06
C ALA A 60 -11.87 -11.31 4.10
N LYS A 61 -12.31 -10.07 4.38
CA LYS A 61 -13.43 -9.81 5.29
C LYS A 61 -14.74 -10.33 4.73
N ASP A 62 -15.07 -10.00 3.48
CA ASP A 62 -16.32 -10.39 2.83
C ASP A 62 -16.43 -11.93 2.69
N ALA A 63 -15.30 -12.62 2.52
CA ALA A 63 -15.21 -14.08 2.48
C ALA A 63 -15.16 -14.74 3.88
N SER A 64 -15.23 -13.96 4.97
CA SER A 64 -15.09 -14.46 6.36
C SER A 64 -13.74 -15.16 6.64
N GLN A 65 -12.70 -14.78 5.92
CA GLN A 65 -11.34 -15.32 6.03
C GLN A 65 -10.47 -14.41 6.90
N VAL A 66 -11.00 -13.98 8.05
CA VAL A 66 -10.28 -13.15 9.02
C VAL A 66 -10.03 -13.97 10.28
N VAL A 67 -8.77 -13.95 10.74
CA VAL A 67 -8.34 -14.51 12.01
C VAL A 67 -8.01 -13.35 12.97
N VAL A 68 -8.57 -13.37 14.16
CA VAL A 68 -8.30 -12.35 15.21
C VAL A 68 -7.39 -12.95 16.26
N GLY A 69 -6.24 -12.32 16.47
CA GLY A 69 -5.28 -12.75 17.50
C GLY A 69 -3.87 -12.25 17.22
N PRO A 70 -2.95 -12.50 18.16
CA PRO A 70 -1.54 -12.17 18.00
C PRO A 70 -0.88 -13.05 16.92
N ILE A 71 0.24 -12.58 16.37
CA ILE A 71 1.07 -13.39 15.48
C ILE A 71 1.76 -14.48 16.31
N ASN A 72 1.27 -15.71 16.20
CA ASN A 72 1.84 -16.92 16.76
C ASN A 72 1.62 -18.09 15.80
N TYR A 73 2.24 -19.22 16.08
CA TYR A 73 2.16 -20.43 15.24
C TYR A 73 0.71 -20.86 14.97
N GLU A 74 -0.09 -20.96 16.03
CA GLU A 74 -1.47 -21.41 15.97
C GLU A 74 -2.34 -20.52 15.05
N ASN A 75 -2.20 -19.19 15.18
CA ASN A 75 -2.98 -18.27 14.36
C ASN A 75 -2.47 -18.17 12.92
N LEU A 76 -1.19 -18.44 12.68
CA LEU A 76 -0.65 -18.58 11.33
C LEU A 76 -1.20 -19.81 10.63
N LEU A 77 -1.26 -20.97 11.32
CA LEU A 77 -1.91 -22.16 10.79
C LEU A 77 -3.39 -21.91 10.49
N LYS A 78 -4.14 -21.29 11.42
CA LYS A 78 -5.55 -20.94 11.18
C LYS A 78 -5.73 -20.02 9.98
N LEU A 79 -4.76 -19.13 9.72
CA LEU A 79 -4.79 -18.25 8.56
C LEU A 79 -4.61 -19.02 7.26
N GLU A 80 -3.70 -20.00 7.23
CA GLU A 80 -3.49 -20.89 6.10
C GLU A 80 -4.67 -21.84 5.91
N ASP A 81 -5.20 -22.42 6.99
CA ASP A 81 -6.37 -23.30 6.95
C ASP A 81 -7.58 -22.61 6.30
N LYS A 82 -7.80 -21.32 6.59
CA LYS A 82 -8.85 -20.54 5.94
C LYS A 82 -8.70 -20.48 4.41
N LEU A 83 -7.48 -20.46 3.91
CA LEU A 83 -7.21 -20.48 2.46
C LEU A 83 -7.33 -21.88 1.89
N TYR A 84 -6.84 -22.89 2.61
CA TYR A 84 -6.95 -24.29 2.19
C TYR A 84 -8.41 -24.78 2.17
N GLU A 85 -9.26 -24.37 3.12
CA GLU A 85 -10.72 -24.62 3.10
C GLU A 85 -11.39 -24.05 1.84
N ALA A 86 -10.79 -23.02 1.23
CA ALA A 86 -11.25 -22.41 -0.01
C ALA A 86 -10.53 -22.95 -1.26
N ASP A 87 -9.75 -24.03 -1.15
CA ASP A 87 -8.91 -24.59 -2.21
C ASP A 87 -7.90 -23.58 -2.80
N ILE A 88 -7.42 -22.65 -1.99
CA ILE A 88 -6.43 -21.64 -2.37
C ILE A 88 -5.09 -21.98 -1.73
N ASN A 89 -4.05 -22.09 -2.56
CA ASN A 89 -2.67 -22.20 -2.10
C ASN A 89 -2.03 -20.82 -2.05
N PRO A 90 -1.67 -20.28 -0.86
CA PRO A 90 -1.05 -18.97 -0.75
C PRO A 90 0.36 -18.97 -1.37
N ASN A 91 0.66 -17.92 -2.12
CA ASN A 91 1.98 -17.73 -2.75
C ASN A 91 2.81 -16.64 -2.05
N ALA A 92 2.20 -15.81 -1.23
CA ALA A 92 2.91 -14.79 -0.47
C ALA A 92 2.16 -14.39 0.82
N PHE A 93 2.95 -13.92 1.79
CA PHE A 93 2.49 -13.16 2.93
C PHE A 93 2.87 -11.69 2.76
N VAL A 94 1.98 -10.79 3.14
CA VAL A 94 2.27 -9.36 3.28
C VAL A 94 2.26 -9.01 4.75
N SER A 95 3.37 -8.49 5.24
CA SER A 95 3.59 -8.16 6.63
C SER A 95 4.11 -6.74 6.78
N LYS A 96 4.34 -6.32 7.99
CA LYS A 96 5.04 -5.08 8.32
C LYS A 96 6.38 -5.41 8.97
N ILE A 97 7.41 -4.63 8.66
CA ILE A 97 8.75 -4.85 9.26
C ILE A 97 8.72 -4.93 10.78
N GLN A 98 7.76 -4.24 11.42
CA GLN A 98 7.56 -4.26 12.88
C GLN A 98 7.06 -5.61 13.40
N ASN A 99 6.54 -6.49 12.54
CA ASN A 99 6.04 -7.81 12.90
C ASN A 99 7.15 -8.86 12.93
N ARG A 100 8.35 -8.54 12.43
CA ARG A 100 9.47 -9.48 12.36
C ARG A 100 9.89 -10.05 13.71
N SER A 101 9.75 -9.30 14.81
CA SER A 101 10.03 -9.82 16.16
C SER A 101 9.02 -10.91 16.54
N ALA A 102 7.72 -10.64 16.36
CA ALA A 102 6.67 -11.60 16.65
C ALA A 102 6.77 -12.86 15.76
N LEU A 103 7.10 -12.69 14.47
CA LEU A 103 7.33 -13.81 13.56
C LEU A 103 8.50 -14.70 13.98
N ARG A 104 9.57 -14.12 14.55
CA ARG A 104 10.71 -14.90 15.07
C ARG A 104 10.39 -15.62 16.37
N GLU A 105 9.45 -15.10 17.17
CA GLU A 105 8.99 -15.73 18.40
C GLU A 105 7.99 -16.86 18.13
N ALA A 106 7.32 -16.82 16.97
CA ALA A 106 6.41 -17.88 16.55
C ALA A 106 7.17 -19.19 16.31
N ARG A 107 6.88 -20.20 17.12
CA ARG A 107 7.53 -21.51 17.11
C ARG A 107 6.52 -22.62 17.00
N ASP A 108 6.89 -23.67 16.30
CA ASP A 108 6.11 -24.91 16.25
C ASP A 108 6.14 -25.69 17.58
N GLY A 109 5.46 -26.84 17.61
CA GLY A 109 5.43 -27.72 18.78
C GLY A 109 6.79 -28.23 19.22
N ASP A 110 7.77 -28.31 18.30
CA ASP A 110 9.16 -28.72 18.53
C ASP A 110 10.09 -27.54 18.86
N LYS A 111 9.53 -26.36 19.09
CA LYS A 111 10.24 -25.10 19.35
C LYS A 111 11.14 -24.61 18.21
N LYS A 112 10.93 -25.09 16.99
CA LYS A 112 11.58 -24.57 15.78
C LYS A 112 10.89 -23.30 15.32
N THR A 113 11.66 -22.36 14.78
CA THR A 113 11.14 -21.14 14.17
C THR A 113 10.56 -21.45 12.80
N ILE A 114 9.33 -21.02 12.54
CA ILE A 114 8.68 -21.12 11.23
C ILE A 114 9.09 -19.98 10.29
N TYR A 115 9.63 -18.89 10.84
CA TYR A 115 10.11 -17.76 10.07
C TYR A 115 11.61 -17.91 9.77
N ASP A 116 11.94 -18.04 8.49
CA ASP A 116 13.32 -18.01 8.01
C ASP A 116 13.75 -16.56 7.73
N LYS A 117 14.67 -16.06 8.56
CA LYS A 117 15.21 -14.71 8.45
C LYS A 117 16.08 -14.53 7.21
N ALA A 118 16.77 -15.57 6.75
CA ALA A 118 17.70 -15.48 5.63
C ALA A 118 16.94 -15.27 4.31
N ASN A 119 15.86 -16.02 4.14
CA ASN A 119 15.05 -16.01 2.92
C ASN A 119 13.78 -15.14 3.04
N ASN A 120 13.50 -14.59 4.24
CA ASN A 120 12.28 -13.84 4.53
C ASN A 120 11.02 -14.64 4.18
N THR A 121 10.93 -15.88 4.65
CA THR A 121 9.80 -16.79 4.39
C THR A 121 9.13 -17.23 5.68
N ILE A 122 7.82 -17.47 5.62
CA ILE A 122 7.04 -18.13 6.67
C ILE A 122 6.61 -19.48 6.09
N ASP A 123 7.02 -20.56 6.73
CA ASP A 123 6.77 -21.93 6.27
C ASP A 123 7.08 -22.15 4.76
N GLY A 124 8.18 -21.58 4.29
CA GLY A 124 8.62 -21.66 2.89
C GLY A 124 7.94 -20.67 1.94
N ILE A 125 6.89 -19.95 2.38
CA ILE A 125 6.17 -18.97 1.57
C ILE A 125 6.81 -17.58 1.75
N THR A 126 7.05 -16.88 0.66
CA THR A 126 7.69 -15.56 0.65
C THR A 126 6.89 -14.52 1.44
N THR A 127 7.59 -13.75 2.27
CA THR A 127 7.00 -12.66 3.04
C THR A 127 7.51 -11.31 2.53
N VAL A 128 6.60 -10.41 2.18
CA VAL A 128 6.88 -9.07 1.70
C VAL A 128 6.52 -8.04 2.77
N ASP A 129 7.44 -7.13 3.06
CA ASP A 129 7.18 -6.06 4.02
C ASP A 129 6.55 -4.85 3.35
N LEU A 130 5.33 -4.50 3.76
CA LEU A 130 4.61 -3.33 3.29
C LEU A 130 5.04 -2.07 4.05
N LYS A 131 5.45 -1.04 3.32
CA LYS A 131 5.76 0.28 3.86
C LYS A 131 4.49 1.15 3.86
N SER A 132 3.64 0.98 4.85
CA SER A 132 2.45 1.83 5.02
C SER A 132 2.22 2.17 6.48
N LYS A 133 1.76 3.39 6.74
CA LYS A 133 1.32 3.81 8.08
C LYS A 133 -0.03 3.21 8.45
N GLN A 134 -0.85 2.93 7.44
CA GLN A 134 -2.21 2.38 7.61
C GLN A 134 -2.20 0.88 7.93
N PHE A 135 -1.15 0.16 7.52
CA PHE A 135 -0.97 -1.23 7.89
C PHE A 135 -0.49 -1.30 9.34
N LYS A 136 -1.30 -1.88 10.23
CA LYS A 136 -1.03 -1.88 11.66
C LYS A 136 -0.04 -2.96 12.06
N LYS A 137 0.66 -2.75 13.18
CA LYS A 137 1.46 -3.80 13.82
C LYS A 137 0.52 -4.92 14.29
N GLY A 138 0.85 -6.16 13.99
CA GLY A 138 0.03 -7.32 14.29
C GLY A 138 -0.87 -7.76 13.13
N ASP A 139 -1.00 -6.96 12.07
CA ASP A 139 -1.72 -7.36 10.88
C ASP A 139 -0.80 -8.14 9.91
N LEU A 140 -1.38 -9.15 9.28
CA LEU A 140 -0.75 -9.98 8.25
C LEU A 140 -1.80 -10.32 7.18
N LEU A 141 -1.43 -10.24 5.91
CA LEU A 141 -2.25 -10.71 4.81
C LEU A 141 -1.59 -11.93 4.18
N ALA A 142 -2.39 -12.92 3.84
CA ALA A 142 -1.94 -14.11 3.13
C ALA A 142 -2.85 -14.37 1.94
N GLY A 143 -2.35 -14.99 0.89
CA GLY A 143 -3.20 -15.40 -0.22
C GLY A 143 -2.46 -15.67 -1.52
N ASP A 144 -3.27 -15.89 -2.56
CA ASP A 144 -2.78 -16.00 -3.93
C ASP A 144 -2.84 -14.63 -4.63
N PHE A 145 -1.70 -13.93 -4.62
CA PHE A 145 -1.57 -12.60 -5.22
C PHE A 145 -1.62 -12.61 -6.76
N ASN A 146 -1.61 -13.77 -7.42
CA ASN A 146 -1.94 -13.85 -8.85
C ASN A 146 -3.42 -13.49 -9.11
N SER A 147 -4.26 -13.56 -8.08
CA SER A 147 -5.66 -13.14 -8.14
C SER A 147 -5.86 -11.62 -7.97
N LEU A 148 -4.81 -10.86 -7.72
CA LEU A 148 -4.81 -9.40 -7.66
C LEU A 148 -4.25 -8.82 -8.96
N ILE A 149 -5.08 -8.10 -9.70
CA ILE A 149 -4.69 -7.52 -10.99
C ILE A 149 -4.65 -6.00 -10.88
N TYR A 150 -3.53 -5.42 -11.29
CA TYR A 150 -3.36 -3.98 -11.48
C TYR A 150 -3.42 -3.65 -12.98
N GLY A 151 -4.28 -2.71 -13.36
CA GLY A 151 -4.35 -2.18 -14.71
C GLY A 151 -3.83 -0.74 -14.72
N VAL A 152 -2.80 -0.46 -15.53
CA VAL A 152 -2.22 0.88 -15.67
C VAL A 152 -2.44 1.33 -17.11
N PRO A 153 -3.60 1.96 -17.43
CA PRO A 153 -3.89 2.37 -18.81
C PRO A 153 -2.98 3.51 -19.27
N TYR A 154 -2.57 4.40 -18.38
CA TYR A 154 -1.66 5.51 -18.67
C TYR A 154 -0.55 5.58 -17.64
N ASN A 155 0.68 5.70 -18.12
CA ASN A 155 1.85 5.90 -17.28
C ASN A 155 1.82 7.27 -16.59
N ILE A 156 2.76 7.46 -15.67
CA ILE A 156 2.94 8.71 -14.96
C ILE A 156 3.15 9.86 -15.95
N ASN A 157 2.31 10.89 -15.85
CA ASN A 157 2.38 12.10 -16.65
C ASN A 157 2.72 13.29 -15.75
N PHE A 158 3.65 14.10 -16.19
CA PHE A 158 4.13 15.28 -15.50
C PHE A 158 3.73 16.53 -16.26
N LYS A 159 3.17 17.51 -15.54
CA LYS A 159 2.84 18.82 -16.10
C LYS A 159 3.33 19.91 -15.16
N ILE A 160 4.15 20.81 -15.67
CA ILE A 160 4.64 22.01 -14.96
C ILE A 160 3.74 23.19 -15.31
N SER A 161 3.45 24.03 -14.32
CA SER A 161 2.69 25.26 -14.51
C SER A 161 3.26 26.34 -13.59
N GLU A 162 3.41 27.53 -14.13
CA GLU A 162 3.81 28.76 -13.41
C GLU A 162 2.62 29.69 -13.25
N GLU A 163 1.46 29.31 -13.80
CA GLU A 163 0.24 30.10 -13.81
C GLU A 163 -0.90 29.33 -13.17
N GLY A 164 -1.83 30.06 -12.56
CA GLY A 164 -3.05 29.50 -11.98
C GLY A 164 -3.09 29.53 -10.46
N GLN A 165 -4.23 29.09 -9.93
CA GLN A 165 -4.50 29.04 -8.50
C GLN A 165 -4.73 27.59 -8.06
N ILE A 166 -4.16 27.21 -6.92
CA ILE A 166 -4.34 25.89 -6.32
C ILE A 166 -5.23 26.03 -5.09
N SER A 167 -6.51 25.71 -5.24
CA SER A 167 -7.52 25.84 -4.18
C SER A 167 -7.37 24.84 -3.04
N THR A 168 -6.73 23.69 -3.30
CA THR A 168 -6.52 22.61 -2.32
C THR A 168 -5.35 22.85 -1.37
N MET A 169 -4.46 23.76 -1.72
CA MET A 169 -3.35 24.20 -0.88
C MET A 169 -3.58 25.62 -0.42
N LYS A 170 -3.28 25.91 0.84
CA LYS A 170 -3.49 27.20 1.46
C LYS A 170 -2.21 27.74 2.05
N ASN A 171 -2.07 29.06 1.99
CA ASN A 171 -1.05 29.80 2.73
C ASN A 171 -1.33 29.76 4.24
N GLN A 172 -0.41 30.29 5.04
CA GLN A 172 -0.58 30.36 6.50
C GLN A 172 -1.79 31.22 6.93
N ASP A 173 -2.18 32.18 6.11
CA ASP A 173 -3.36 33.06 6.30
C ASP A 173 -4.69 32.42 5.84
N GLY A 174 -4.64 31.20 5.31
CA GLY A 174 -5.81 30.47 4.81
C GLY A 174 -6.23 30.80 3.38
N THR A 175 -5.51 31.70 2.68
CA THR A 175 -5.78 32.02 1.27
C THR A 175 -5.23 30.92 0.35
N PRO A 176 -5.87 30.65 -0.79
CA PRO A 176 -5.36 29.70 -1.78
C PRO A 176 -4.01 30.16 -2.35
N ILE A 177 -3.16 29.21 -2.73
CA ILE A 177 -1.90 29.52 -3.38
C ILE A 177 -2.16 30.00 -4.81
N ASN A 178 -1.68 31.20 -5.13
CA ASN A 178 -1.67 31.75 -6.49
C ASN A 178 -0.23 31.69 -7.03
N LEU A 179 -0.02 30.88 -8.06
CA LEU A 179 1.32 30.61 -8.59
C LEU A 179 1.95 31.88 -9.18
N PHE A 180 1.17 32.67 -9.91
CA PHE A 180 1.68 33.88 -10.57
C PHE A 180 2.01 35.00 -9.57
N GLU A 181 1.10 35.31 -8.65
CA GLU A 181 1.28 36.41 -7.68
C GLU A 181 2.38 36.13 -6.65
N GLN A 182 2.63 34.84 -6.35
CA GLN A 182 3.58 34.42 -5.33
C GLN A 182 4.90 33.90 -5.92
N GLU A 183 5.09 34.06 -7.22
CA GLU A 183 6.27 33.55 -7.95
C GLU A 183 6.56 32.07 -7.65
N MET A 184 5.46 31.26 -7.64
CA MET A 184 5.55 29.83 -7.37
C MET A 184 5.41 29.01 -8.66
N VAL A 185 5.93 27.82 -8.60
CA VAL A 185 5.84 26.86 -9.70
C VAL A 185 5.26 25.57 -9.16
N ALA A 186 4.29 25.00 -9.90
CA ALA A 186 3.65 23.76 -9.55
C ALA A 186 4.01 22.67 -10.55
N VAL A 187 4.27 21.47 -10.02
CA VAL A 187 4.38 20.23 -10.80
C VAL A 187 3.21 19.34 -10.45
N ARG A 188 2.36 19.04 -11.43
CA ARG A 188 1.29 18.08 -11.30
C ARG A 188 1.73 16.74 -11.89
N VAL A 189 1.70 15.71 -11.08
CA VAL A 189 1.97 14.33 -11.47
C VAL A 189 0.68 13.54 -11.41
N THR A 190 0.31 12.86 -12.48
CA THR A 190 -0.91 12.06 -12.57
C THR A 190 -0.65 10.70 -13.17
N MET A 191 -1.39 9.70 -12.69
CA MET A 191 -1.38 8.33 -13.17
C MET A 191 -2.80 7.78 -13.11
N ASP A 192 -3.21 6.99 -14.08
CA ASP A 192 -4.47 6.26 -14.02
C ASP A 192 -4.21 4.81 -13.65
N ILE A 193 -4.94 4.32 -12.65
CA ILE A 193 -4.78 2.95 -12.15
C ILE A 193 -6.15 2.31 -11.88
N ALA A 194 -6.22 1.02 -12.11
CA ALA A 194 -7.34 0.18 -11.77
C ALA A 194 -6.86 -1.03 -10.97
N VAL A 195 -7.63 -1.43 -9.96
CA VAL A 195 -7.34 -2.60 -9.13
C VAL A 195 -8.55 -3.53 -9.16
N MET A 196 -8.31 -4.82 -9.30
CA MET A 196 -9.34 -5.84 -9.27
C MET A 196 -8.84 -7.10 -8.57
N VAL A 197 -9.67 -7.60 -7.66
CA VAL A 197 -9.54 -8.94 -7.09
C VAL A 197 -10.39 -9.88 -7.92
N THR A 198 -9.78 -10.90 -8.54
CA THR A 198 -10.47 -11.82 -9.47
C THR A 198 -11.20 -12.94 -8.75
N LYS A 199 -10.66 -13.40 -7.61
CA LYS A 199 -11.27 -14.45 -6.78
C LYS A 199 -11.57 -13.86 -5.40
N ALA A 200 -12.83 -13.88 -4.98
CA ALA A 200 -13.26 -13.28 -3.72
C ALA A 200 -12.65 -13.94 -2.48
N ASN A 201 -12.34 -15.23 -2.55
CA ASN A 201 -11.81 -16.05 -1.46
C ASN A 201 -10.29 -16.31 -1.55
N ALA A 202 -9.56 -15.54 -2.38
CA ALA A 202 -8.13 -15.75 -2.59
C ALA A 202 -7.24 -15.22 -1.46
N PHE A 203 -7.80 -14.49 -0.49
CA PHE A 203 -7.04 -13.79 0.52
C PHE A 203 -7.58 -14.00 1.92
N ALA A 204 -6.68 -14.11 2.90
CA ALA A 204 -7.02 -14.16 4.31
C ALA A 204 -6.24 -13.08 5.07
N LYS A 205 -6.80 -12.62 6.19
CA LYS A 205 -6.22 -11.58 7.04
C LYS A 205 -6.10 -12.06 8.48
N LEU A 206 -4.92 -11.89 9.08
CA LEU A 206 -4.71 -11.95 10.52
C LEU A 206 -4.67 -10.52 11.06
N THR A 207 -5.36 -10.25 12.15
CA THR A 207 -5.34 -8.94 12.82
C THR A 207 -5.31 -9.10 14.33
N ALA A 208 -4.56 -8.23 15.00
CA ALA A 208 -4.39 -8.28 16.44
C ALA A 208 -5.67 -7.88 17.24
N SER A 209 -6.59 -7.14 16.59
CA SER A 209 -7.81 -6.62 17.24
C SER A 209 -9.03 -6.77 16.34
N ALA A 210 -10.17 -7.10 16.95
CA ALA A 210 -11.46 -7.18 16.25
C ALA A 210 -11.93 -5.83 15.67
N GLU A 211 -11.44 -4.70 16.19
CA GLU A 211 -11.76 -3.37 15.65
C GLU A 211 -11.13 -3.10 14.26
N ASN A 212 -10.20 -3.95 13.85
CA ASN A 212 -9.49 -3.82 12.55
C ASN A 212 -10.01 -4.80 11.48
N VAL A 213 -11.13 -5.46 11.76
CA VAL A 213 -11.79 -6.41 10.86
C VAL A 213 -12.63 -5.69 9.82
#